data_aef42827280f3b1f0955b64ffdc8ef43
#
_entry.id   aef42827280f3b1f0955b64ffdc8ef43
#
_cell.length_a   1.000
_cell.length_b   1.000
_cell.length_c   1.000
_cell.angle_alpha   90.00
_cell.angle_beta   90.00
_cell.angle_gamma   90.00
#
_symmetry.space_group_name_H-M   'P 1'
#
loop_
_entity.id
_entity.type
_entity.pdbx_description
1 polymer ?
#
loop_
_entity_poly.entity_id
_entity_poly.type
_entity_poly.pdbx_seq_one_letter_code
_entity_poly.pdbx_strand_id
1 'polypeptide(L)'
;MNVHYSDNRKIDPSQGPRLGDGTENDGNRVEIGPTALAHAEWREAGLELPDLAEMRKARHKRLTDAIVARGYGGLLMFDPLNIRYATDTTNMQLWNTHNPFRACLLCADGYMVLWDYKNAPFLAQFNSLVGESRSGADMFYFARGDRIGPAADAFAAEVA
;
A
#
# COMPACT_ATOMS: atom_id res chain seq x y z
N MET A 1 -13.25 -29.39 -23.32
CA MET A 1 -12.54 -29.76 -22.07
C MET A 1 -13.41 -29.27 -20.90
N ASN A 2 -14.17 -30.15 -20.26
CA ASN A 2 -15.01 -29.78 -19.12
C ASN A 2 -14.10 -29.58 -17.91
N VAL A 3 -13.97 -28.34 -17.48
CA VAL A 3 -13.32 -28.02 -16.21
C VAL A 3 -14.30 -28.41 -15.10
N HIS A 4 -14.07 -29.56 -14.47
CA HIS A 4 -14.79 -29.91 -13.25
C HIS A 4 -14.29 -28.98 -12.13
N TYR A 5 -15.09 -27.98 -11.79
CA TYR A 5 -14.90 -27.25 -10.54
C TYR A 5 -15.20 -28.25 -9.40
N SER A 6 -14.22 -28.46 -8.56
CA SER A 6 -14.40 -29.27 -7.36
C SER A 6 -15.48 -28.63 -6.47
N ASP A 7 -16.50 -29.41 -6.10
CA ASP A 7 -17.56 -29.00 -5.17
C ASP A 7 -17.03 -28.58 -3.77
N ASN A 8 -15.73 -28.80 -3.51
CA ASN A 8 -15.08 -28.48 -2.25
C ASN A 8 -14.60 -27.02 -2.13
N ARG A 9 -14.80 -26.20 -3.16
CA ARG A 9 -14.51 -24.75 -3.09
C ARG A 9 -15.75 -23.94 -2.76
N LYS A 10 -16.38 -24.24 -1.64
CA LYS A 10 -17.35 -23.30 -1.07
C LYS A 10 -16.60 -22.22 -0.31
N ILE A 11 -16.66 -21.01 -0.81
CA ILE A 11 -16.27 -19.84 0.00
C ILE A 11 -17.28 -19.76 1.12
N ASP A 12 -16.86 -20.07 2.32
CA ASP A 12 -17.67 -19.92 3.52
C ASP A 12 -17.33 -18.56 4.16
N PRO A 13 -18.20 -17.57 4.05
CA PRO A 13 -17.94 -16.24 4.60
C PRO A 13 -17.95 -16.23 6.15
N SER A 14 -18.39 -17.32 6.79
CA SER A 14 -18.37 -17.47 8.25
C SER A 14 -17.03 -17.99 8.76
N GLN A 15 -16.16 -18.49 7.88
CA GLN A 15 -14.84 -18.95 8.29
C GLN A 15 -13.98 -17.76 8.73
N GLY A 16 -13.56 -17.83 9.98
CA GLY A 16 -12.59 -16.90 10.53
C GLY A 16 -11.19 -17.04 9.91
N PRO A 17 -10.21 -16.29 10.42
CA PRO A 17 -8.84 -16.31 9.91
C PRO A 17 -8.09 -17.63 10.14
N ARG A 18 -8.70 -18.58 10.86
CA ARG A 18 -8.16 -19.91 11.11
C ARG A 18 -9.18 -20.98 10.78
N LEU A 19 -8.71 -22.07 10.22
CA LEU A 19 -9.49 -23.30 10.05
C LEU A 19 -9.77 -23.97 11.40
N GLY A 20 -10.71 -24.90 11.42
CA GLY A 20 -11.11 -25.61 12.66
C GLY A 20 -9.98 -26.44 13.30
N ASP A 21 -8.94 -26.77 12.57
CA ASP A 21 -7.72 -27.44 13.04
C ASP A 21 -6.67 -26.48 13.62
N GLY A 22 -6.96 -25.18 13.62
CA GLY A 22 -6.06 -24.11 14.10
C GLY A 22 -5.08 -23.60 13.06
N THR A 23 -5.03 -24.18 11.85
CA THR A 23 -4.22 -23.66 10.74
C THR A 23 -4.80 -22.34 10.21
N GLU A 24 -3.96 -21.54 9.61
CA GLU A 24 -4.38 -20.26 9.03
C GLU A 24 -5.22 -20.51 7.76
N ASN A 25 -6.31 -19.77 7.63
CA ASN A 25 -7.17 -19.83 6.45
C ASN A 25 -6.65 -18.84 5.40
N ASP A 26 -5.72 -19.29 4.57
CA ASP A 26 -5.08 -18.48 3.53
C ASP A 26 -6.06 -17.97 2.46
N GLY A 27 -7.26 -18.56 2.35
CA GLY A 27 -8.29 -18.11 1.41
C GLY A 27 -8.91 -16.75 1.74
N ASN A 28 -8.87 -16.35 3.01
CA ASN A 28 -9.44 -15.08 3.51
C ASN A 28 -8.39 -14.12 4.05
N ARG A 29 -7.12 -14.45 3.89
CA ARG A 29 -6.03 -13.66 4.44
C ARG A 29 -5.51 -12.64 3.43
N VAL A 30 -5.40 -11.41 3.86
CA VAL A 30 -4.61 -10.41 3.15
C VAL A 30 -3.17 -10.51 3.64
N GLU A 31 -2.32 -11.13 2.85
CA GLU A 31 -0.90 -11.19 3.17
C GLU A 31 -0.17 -9.93 2.71
N ILE A 32 0.58 -9.37 3.66
CA ILE A 32 1.44 -8.21 3.40
C ILE A 32 2.88 -8.66 3.66
N GLY A 33 3.35 -9.60 2.89
CA GLY A 33 4.71 -10.10 3.02
C GLY A 33 4.83 -11.61 2.99
N PRO A 34 6.04 -12.16 3.20
CA PRO A 34 6.28 -13.58 3.21
C PRO A 34 5.56 -14.30 4.36
N THR A 35 5.03 -15.49 4.06
CA THR A 35 4.39 -16.35 5.05
C THR A 35 5.40 -16.99 6.00
N ALA A 36 4.92 -17.59 7.09
CA ALA A 36 5.77 -18.39 7.98
C ALA A 36 6.45 -19.55 7.23
N LEU A 37 5.75 -20.16 6.25
CA LEU A 37 6.31 -21.19 5.39
C LEU A 37 7.47 -20.65 4.54
N ALA A 38 7.28 -19.51 3.87
CA ALA A 38 8.32 -18.87 3.08
C ALA A 38 9.57 -18.55 3.92
N HIS A 39 9.36 -18.05 5.16
CA HIS A 39 10.47 -17.83 6.10
C HIS A 39 11.21 -19.13 6.47
N ALA A 40 10.49 -20.24 6.63
CA ALA A 40 11.08 -21.53 6.93
C ALA A 40 11.92 -22.05 5.74
N GLU A 41 11.38 -21.99 4.54
CA GLU A 41 12.05 -22.40 3.29
C GLU A 41 13.30 -21.56 3.04
N TRP A 42 13.27 -20.27 3.28
CA TRP A 42 14.43 -19.39 3.12
C TRP A 42 15.53 -19.76 4.10
N ARG A 43 15.20 -20.01 5.37
CA ARG A 43 16.20 -20.46 6.36
C ARG A 43 16.81 -21.81 5.97
N GLU A 44 16.00 -22.76 5.51
CA GLU A 44 16.48 -24.07 5.04
C GLU A 44 17.41 -23.93 3.83
N ALA A 45 17.11 -22.99 2.93
CA ALA A 45 17.95 -22.66 1.79
C ALA A 45 19.19 -21.82 2.16
N GLY A 46 19.41 -21.49 3.44
CA GLY A 46 20.52 -20.63 3.87
C GLY A 46 20.40 -19.18 3.44
N LEU A 47 19.19 -18.72 3.09
CA LEU A 47 18.92 -17.34 2.71
C LEU A 47 18.52 -16.51 3.91
N GLU A 48 19.09 -15.32 4.01
CA GLU A 48 18.69 -14.33 5.00
C GLU A 48 17.67 -13.35 4.40
N LEU A 49 16.65 -13.01 5.18
CA LEU A 49 15.72 -11.95 4.81
C LEU A 49 16.43 -10.60 4.87
N PRO A 50 16.22 -9.73 3.87
CA PRO A 50 16.71 -8.37 3.96
C PRO A 50 16.06 -7.64 5.14
N ASP A 51 16.78 -6.77 5.80
CA ASP A 51 16.21 -5.85 6.79
C ASP A 51 15.33 -4.81 6.08
N LEU A 52 14.03 -5.11 6.00
CA LEU A 52 13.07 -4.24 5.35
C LEU A 52 12.87 -2.91 6.09
N ALA A 53 13.07 -2.88 7.41
CA ALA A 53 12.95 -1.66 8.18
C ALA A 53 14.11 -0.70 7.85
N GLU A 54 15.33 -1.20 7.81
CA GLU A 54 16.48 -0.40 7.41
C GLU A 54 16.41 0.02 5.93
N MET A 55 15.92 -0.84 5.06
CA MET A 55 15.67 -0.47 3.65
C MET A 55 14.68 0.70 3.54
N ARG A 56 13.57 0.67 4.29
CA ARG A 56 12.57 1.74 4.31
C ARG A 56 13.16 3.05 4.84
N LYS A 57 13.90 3.00 5.95
CA LYS A 57 14.61 4.17 6.49
C LYS A 57 15.60 4.77 5.50
N ALA A 58 16.39 3.92 4.83
CA ALA A 58 17.36 4.38 3.84
C ALA A 58 16.69 5.05 2.62
N ARG A 59 15.55 4.51 2.14
CA ARG A 59 14.77 5.13 1.06
C ARG A 59 14.16 6.45 1.50
N HIS A 60 13.55 6.47 2.67
CA HIS A 60 12.96 7.67 3.28
C HIS A 60 13.99 8.78 3.42
N LYS A 61 15.14 8.47 4.02
CA LYS A 61 16.24 9.43 4.16
C LYS A 61 16.71 9.96 2.82
N ARG A 62 16.89 9.12 1.81
CA ARG A 62 17.31 9.53 0.46
C ARG A 62 16.33 10.50 -0.19
N LEU A 63 15.02 10.24 -0.04
CA LEU A 63 13.99 11.14 -0.56
C LEU A 63 14.00 12.47 0.19
N THR A 64 14.03 12.44 1.51
CA THR A 64 14.06 13.64 2.35
C THR A 64 15.30 14.49 2.06
N ASP A 65 16.48 13.88 1.99
CA ASP A 65 17.72 14.58 1.61
C ASP A 65 17.60 15.26 0.23
N ALA A 66 16.96 14.57 -0.73
CA ALA A 66 16.76 15.11 -2.07
C ALA A 66 15.76 16.26 -2.12
N ILE A 67 14.71 16.23 -1.29
CA ILE A 67 13.73 17.32 -1.14
C ILE A 67 14.42 18.55 -0.54
N VAL A 68 15.14 18.37 0.56
CA VAL A 68 15.85 19.44 1.25
C VAL A 68 16.92 20.07 0.36
N ALA A 69 17.73 19.26 -0.33
CA ALA A 69 18.77 19.74 -1.22
C ALA A 69 18.24 20.60 -2.39
N ARG A 70 16.96 20.46 -2.73
CA ARG A 70 16.28 21.25 -3.79
C ARG A 70 15.50 22.45 -3.24
N GLY A 71 15.47 22.62 -1.92
CA GLY A 71 14.70 23.67 -1.26
C GLY A 71 13.19 23.49 -1.38
N TYR A 72 12.71 22.26 -1.54
CA TYR A 72 11.27 21.96 -1.61
C TYR A 72 10.72 21.75 -0.21
N GLY A 73 9.46 22.14 0.03
CA GLY A 73 8.73 21.87 1.27
C GLY A 73 8.28 20.41 1.38
N GLY A 74 8.10 19.73 0.27
CA GLY A 74 7.69 18.33 0.20
C GLY A 74 7.65 17.81 -1.24
N LEU A 75 7.34 16.53 -1.38
CA LEU A 75 7.17 15.82 -2.63
C LEU A 75 5.82 15.11 -2.64
N LEU A 76 4.91 15.56 -3.50
CA LEU A 76 3.62 14.90 -3.74
C LEU A 76 3.76 13.90 -4.89
N MET A 77 3.43 12.65 -4.63
CA MET A 77 3.58 11.53 -5.56
C MET A 77 2.21 10.93 -5.88
N PHE A 78 1.95 10.69 -7.16
CA PHE A 78 0.79 9.94 -7.67
C PHE A 78 1.20 8.66 -8.40
N ASP A 79 2.43 8.59 -8.89
CA ASP A 79 2.93 7.40 -9.58
C ASP A 79 3.05 6.22 -8.61
N PRO A 80 2.47 5.05 -8.95
CA PRO A 80 2.44 3.91 -8.05
C PRO A 80 3.83 3.34 -7.72
N LEU A 81 4.82 3.48 -8.60
CA LEU A 81 6.17 3.00 -8.34
C LEU A 81 6.91 3.94 -7.38
N ASN A 82 6.70 5.24 -7.52
CA ASN A 82 7.24 6.24 -6.59
C ASN A 82 6.60 6.10 -5.21
N ILE A 83 5.29 5.91 -5.14
CA ILE A 83 4.59 5.64 -3.88
C ILE A 83 5.12 4.35 -3.24
N ARG A 84 5.29 3.28 -4.02
CA ARG A 84 5.88 2.04 -3.53
C ARG A 84 7.31 2.24 -3.02
N TYR A 85 8.12 3.04 -3.72
CA TYR A 85 9.47 3.32 -3.28
C TYR A 85 9.49 4.04 -1.92
N ALA A 86 8.60 5.02 -1.74
CA ALA A 86 8.51 5.82 -0.51
C ALA A 86 7.92 5.04 0.67
N THR A 87 6.85 4.27 0.42
CA THR A 87 6.01 3.67 1.47
C THR A 87 6.19 2.18 1.63
N ASP A 88 6.86 1.50 0.68
CA ASP A 88 6.92 0.03 0.56
C ASP A 88 5.53 -0.64 0.53
N THR A 89 4.51 0.09 0.09
CA THR A 89 3.13 -0.39 -0.03
C THR A 89 2.68 -0.44 -1.47
N THR A 90 1.79 -1.39 -1.78
CA THR A 90 1.16 -1.50 -3.08
C THR A 90 -0.35 -1.61 -2.94
N ASN A 91 -1.08 -1.05 -3.89
CA ASN A 91 -2.52 -1.19 -3.98
C ASN A 91 -2.95 -0.99 -5.43
N MET A 92 -3.59 -2.00 -6.03
CA MET A 92 -4.15 -1.95 -7.39
C MET A 92 -3.25 -1.21 -8.41
N GLN A 93 -2.00 -1.66 -8.57
CA GLN A 93 -0.96 -0.97 -9.34
C GLN A 93 -1.38 -0.59 -10.77
N LEU A 94 -1.97 -1.53 -11.51
CA LEU A 94 -2.42 -1.26 -12.88
C LEU A 94 -3.53 -0.21 -12.93
N TRP A 95 -4.43 -0.25 -11.98
CA TRP A 95 -5.49 0.74 -11.85
C TRP A 95 -4.94 2.12 -11.55
N ASN A 96 -4.02 2.21 -10.59
CA ASN A 96 -3.41 3.47 -10.16
C ASN A 96 -2.59 4.14 -11.26
N THR A 97 -2.06 3.37 -12.21
CA THR A 97 -1.32 3.92 -13.35
C THR A 97 -2.20 4.80 -14.23
N HIS A 98 -3.48 4.53 -14.29
CA HIS A 98 -4.44 5.25 -15.15
C HIS A 98 -5.41 6.15 -14.37
N ASN A 99 -5.52 5.94 -13.06
CA ASN A 99 -6.53 6.62 -12.23
C ASN A 99 -5.88 7.17 -10.97
N PRO A 100 -5.72 8.49 -10.84
CA PRO A 100 -5.09 9.11 -9.68
C PRO A 100 -6.06 9.08 -8.49
N PHE A 101 -6.08 7.99 -7.75
CA PHE A 101 -6.83 7.88 -6.50
C PHE A 101 -5.97 7.53 -5.29
N ARG A 102 -4.70 7.30 -5.52
CA ARG A 102 -3.69 7.10 -4.49
C ARG A 102 -2.65 8.20 -4.58
N ALA A 103 -2.30 8.78 -3.46
CA ALA A 103 -1.30 9.83 -3.38
C ALA A 103 -0.43 9.64 -2.13
N CYS A 104 0.80 10.12 -2.19
CA CYS A 104 1.70 10.17 -1.04
C CYS A 104 2.39 11.52 -1.00
N LEU A 105 2.32 12.22 0.12
CA LEU A 105 3.09 13.42 0.41
C LEU A 105 4.20 13.07 1.40
N LEU A 106 5.44 13.37 1.03
CA LEU A 106 6.58 13.33 1.92
C LEU A 106 7.08 14.76 2.13
N CYS A 107 6.98 15.26 3.35
CA CYS A 107 7.44 16.59 3.71
C CYS A 107 8.97 16.65 3.91
N ALA A 108 9.53 17.83 3.85
CA ALA A 108 10.98 18.04 4.02
C ALA A 108 11.51 17.67 5.42
N ASP A 109 10.64 17.70 6.43
CA ASP A 109 10.95 17.25 7.78
C ASP A 109 10.86 15.73 7.98
N GLY A 110 10.47 15.02 6.91
CA GLY A 110 10.30 13.56 6.91
C GLY A 110 8.90 13.08 7.27
N TYR A 111 7.95 13.97 7.56
CA TYR A 111 6.57 13.54 7.80
C TYR A 111 5.92 13.02 6.51
N MET A 112 5.24 11.89 6.60
CA MET A 112 4.66 11.21 5.44
C MET A 112 3.16 10.97 5.62
N VAL A 113 2.37 11.38 4.63
CA VAL A 113 0.93 11.15 4.55
C VAL A 113 0.63 10.32 3.31
N LEU A 114 -0.14 9.25 3.48
CA LEU A 114 -0.60 8.38 2.40
C LEU A 114 -2.12 8.47 2.28
N TRP A 115 -2.62 8.92 1.13
CA TRP A 115 -4.02 8.77 0.76
C TRP A 115 -4.19 7.49 -0.02
N ASP A 116 -5.05 6.61 0.49
CA ASP A 116 -5.33 5.33 -0.13
C ASP A 116 -6.84 5.12 -0.29
N TYR A 117 -7.24 4.09 -1.00
CA TYR A 117 -8.63 3.74 -1.13
C TYR A 117 -9.23 3.49 0.26
N LYS A 118 -10.45 3.97 0.48
CA LYS A 118 -11.12 4.03 1.79
C LYS A 118 -11.09 2.74 2.64
N ASN A 119 -10.91 1.59 2.00
CA ASN A 119 -10.89 0.29 2.66
C ASN A 119 -9.46 -0.26 2.87
N ALA A 120 -8.43 0.50 2.54
CA ALA A 120 -7.06 0.03 2.48
C ALA A 120 -6.05 0.71 3.43
N PRO A 121 -6.45 1.48 4.47
CA PRO A 121 -5.46 2.12 5.37
C PRO A 121 -4.55 1.10 6.07
N PHE A 122 -5.04 -0.14 6.27
CA PHE A 122 -4.26 -1.21 6.89
C PHE A 122 -3.03 -1.64 6.08
N LEU A 123 -3.00 -1.36 4.76
CA LEU A 123 -1.87 -1.71 3.90
C LEU A 123 -0.57 -1.00 4.26
N ALA A 124 -0.64 0.11 4.98
CA ALA A 124 0.54 0.87 5.41
C ALA A 124 0.89 0.70 6.90
N GLN A 125 0.07 -0.02 7.68
CA GLN A 125 0.23 -0.13 9.15
C GLN A 125 1.57 -0.74 9.58
N PHE A 126 2.19 -1.56 8.75
CA PHE A 126 3.50 -2.15 9.04
C PHE A 126 4.66 -1.16 8.91
N ASN A 127 4.46 -0.01 8.27
CA ASN A 127 5.49 0.98 8.03
C ASN A 127 5.33 2.19 8.94
N SER A 128 6.09 2.22 10.02
CA SER A 128 6.08 3.31 11.00
C SER A 128 6.54 4.67 10.47
N LEU A 129 7.08 4.73 9.25
CA LEU A 129 7.46 5.98 8.58
C LEU A 129 6.26 6.67 7.93
N VAL A 130 5.14 5.97 7.73
CA VAL A 130 3.88 6.58 7.31
C VAL A 130 3.20 7.14 8.55
N GLY A 131 3.24 8.46 8.72
CA GLY A 131 2.68 9.16 9.87
C GLY A 131 1.14 9.15 9.86
N GLU A 132 0.55 9.29 8.68
CA GLU A 132 -0.91 9.25 8.49
C GLU A 132 -1.30 8.43 7.28
N SER A 133 -2.39 7.65 7.43
CA SER A 133 -3.12 7.06 6.31
C SER A 133 -4.51 7.66 6.25
N ARG A 134 -4.84 8.31 5.12
CA ARG A 134 -6.12 8.97 4.88
C ARG A 134 -6.89 8.28 3.76
N SER A 135 -8.21 8.44 3.74
CA SER A 135 -9.03 8.14 2.58
C SER A 135 -9.06 9.35 1.67
N GLY A 136 -8.96 9.17 0.38
CA GLY A 136 -9.11 10.28 -0.52
C GLY A 136 -8.27 10.17 -1.78
N ALA A 137 -7.94 11.32 -2.37
CA ALA A 137 -7.37 11.43 -3.70
C ALA A 137 -8.26 10.82 -4.81
N ASP A 138 -9.57 10.75 -4.57
CA ASP A 138 -10.60 10.18 -5.46
C ASP A 138 -10.84 11.06 -6.70
N MET A 139 -9.81 11.28 -7.50
CA MET A 139 -9.87 12.18 -8.67
C MET A 139 -10.03 11.44 -9.99
N PHE A 140 -10.58 10.23 -9.97
CA PHE A 140 -10.79 9.46 -11.19
C PHE A 140 -12.18 9.71 -11.81
N TYR A 141 -12.21 9.84 -13.15
CA TYR A 141 -13.33 10.38 -13.90
C TYR A 141 -14.65 9.62 -13.73
N PHE A 142 -14.63 8.30 -13.68
CA PHE A 142 -15.86 7.50 -13.63
C PHE A 142 -16.48 7.40 -12.23
N ALA A 143 -15.74 7.73 -11.16
CA ALA A 143 -16.30 7.79 -9.83
C ALA A 143 -16.83 9.16 -9.46
N ARG A 144 -16.29 10.22 -10.07
CA ARG A 144 -16.59 11.61 -9.69
C ARG A 144 -17.29 12.40 -10.80
N GLY A 145 -17.05 12.08 -12.09
CA GLY A 145 -17.61 12.80 -13.22
C GLY A 145 -17.34 14.30 -13.12
N ASP A 146 -18.38 15.12 -13.14
CA ASP A 146 -18.33 16.58 -13.01
C ASP A 146 -17.80 17.08 -11.65
N ARG A 147 -17.71 16.20 -10.65
CA ARG A 147 -17.17 16.52 -9.31
C ARG A 147 -15.65 16.36 -9.21
N ILE A 148 -14.96 16.03 -10.30
CA ILE A 148 -13.48 15.89 -10.30
C ILE A 148 -12.82 17.19 -9.89
N GLY A 149 -13.26 18.35 -10.44
CA GLY A 149 -12.74 19.66 -10.07
C GLY A 149 -12.85 19.93 -8.58
N PRO A 150 -14.07 19.90 -8.01
CA PRO A 150 -14.27 20.07 -6.56
C PRO A 150 -13.49 19.05 -5.71
N ALA A 151 -13.32 17.80 -6.16
CA ALA A 151 -12.54 16.81 -5.43
C ALA A 151 -11.04 17.13 -5.45
N ALA A 152 -10.53 17.62 -6.58
CA ALA A 152 -9.14 18.07 -6.70
C ALA A 152 -8.87 19.33 -5.85
N ASP A 153 -9.79 20.27 -5.83
CA ASP A 153 -9.69 21.47 -5.00
C ASP A 153 -9.68 21.12 -3.50
N ALA A 154 -10.56 20.20 -3.07
CA ALA A 154 -10.58 19.72 -1.70
C ALA A 154 -9.26 19.00 -1.33
N PHE A 155 -8.74 18.15 -2.22
CA PHE A 155 -7.46 17.48 -2.02
C PHE A 155 -6.30 18.50 -1.96
N ALA A 156 -6.28 19.48 -2.85
CA ALA A 156 -5.26 20.52 -2.84
C ALA A 156 -5.27 21.32 -1.52
N ALA A 157 -6.46 21.60 -0.97
CA ALA A 157 -6.59 22.26 0.32
C ALA A 157 -6.09 21.41 1.52
N GLU A 158 -6.11 20.07 1.39
CA GLU A 158 -5.51 19.19 2.41
C GLU A 158 -3.99 19.18 2.35
N VAL A 159 -3.40 19.43 1.17
CA VAL A 159 -1.96 19.37 0.93
C VAL A 159 -1.26 20.71 1.21
N ALA A 160 -2.01 21.83 1.09
CA ALA A 160 -1.49 23.18 1.30
C ALA A 160 -1.22 23.48 2.78
#